data_a2eaba253b98fb5e07015624174e47bd
#
_entry.id   a2eaba253b98fb5e07015624174e47bd
#
_cell.length_a   1.000
_cell.length_b   1.000
_cell.length_c   1.000
_cell.angle_alpha   90.00
_cell.angle_beta   90.00
_cell.angle_gamma   90.00
#
_symmetry.space_group_name_H-M   'P 1'
#
loop_
_entity.id
_entity.type
_entity.pdbx_description
1 polymer ?
#
loop_
_entity_poly.entity_id
_entity_poly.type
_entity_poly.pdbx_seq_one_letter_code
_entity_poly.pdbx_strand_id
1 'polypeptide(L)'
;MKKIVLTLIVALSAVSTTNAQDVPKSNQIGWFITPEVGVMFLEDHVGNSVGASFGMKLWKNRLKIGINAYGRSGPINPKTFTVEAYNGQSYKGSSTLTLRADYGTIGLMIAPTFKVKNVEIDVPVSYGMGGGGFYLVGDDRNTPDGARVSEWENKLMNGEDAASGSWMEFGVRGFFPSKINGIQVGAGVHYSIVQGWKTYYDPSGEFYNNKLRASLFVNFGSY
;
A
#
# COMPACT_ATOMS: atom_id res chain seq x y z
N MET A 1 0.16 -20.44 -7.14
CA MET A 1 0.50 -19.14 -7.72
C MET A 1 0.52 -19.13 -9.26
N LYS A 2 1.29 -20.01 -9.96
CA LYS A 2 1.33 -20.02 -11.45
C LYS A 2 -0.06 -20.13 -12.12
N LYS A 3 -0.99 -20.89 -11.58
CA LYS A 3 -2.36 -21.07 -12.14
C LYS A 3 -3.21 -19.79 -12.03
N ILE A 4 -3.08 -19.02 -10.94
CA ILE A 4 -3.84 -17.77 -10.73
C ILE A 4 -3.37 -16.69 -11.71
N VAL A 5 -2.07 -16.55 -11.90
CA VAL A 5 -1.48 -15.60 -12.85
C VAL A 5 -1.91 -15.93 -14.28
N LEU A 6 -1.89 -17.21 -14.66
CA LEU A 6 -2.32 -17.64 -15.98
C LEU A 6 -3.82 -17.37 -16.22
N THR A 7 -4.67 -17.64 -15.23
CA THR A 7 -6.11 -17.35 -15.31
C THR A 7 -6.39 -15.86 -15.45
N LEU A 8 -5.64 -15.02 -14.74
CA LEU A 8 -5.76 -13.56 -14.85
C LEU A 8 -5.33 -13.05 -16.23
N ILE A 9 -4.24 -13.59 -16.78
CA ILE A 9 -3.77 -13.25 -18.14
C ILE A 9 -4.78 -13.69 -19.18
N VAL A 10 -5.35 -14.89 -19.06
CA VAL A 10 -6.38 -15.40 -20.00
C VAL A 10 -7.67 -14.58 -19.88
N ALA A 11 -8.11 -14.21 -18.68
CA ALA A 11 -9.27 -13.35 -18.48
C ALA A 11 -9.05 -11.95 -19.07
N LEU A 12 -7.87 -11.35 -18.89
CA LEU A 12 -7.49 -10.08 -19.49
C LEU A 12 -7.44 -10.14 -21.02
N SER A 13 -6.94 -11.22 -21.60
CA SER A 13 -6.89 -11.40 -23.05
C SER A 13 -8.30 -11.64 -23.66
N ALA A 14 -9.16 -12.38 -22.99
CA ALA A 14 -10.54 -12.62 -23.46
C ALA A 14 -11.38 -11.33 -23.47
N VAL A 15 -11.19 -10.45 -22.46
CA VAL A 15 -11.88 -9.14 -22.43
C VAL A 15 -11.35 -8.20 -23.52
N SER A 16 -10.08 -8.32 -23.89
CA SER A 16 -9.47 -7.51 -24.96
C SER A 16 -10.04 -7.83 -26.34
N THR A 17 -10.42 -9.07 -26.60
CA THR A 17 -10.90 -9.51 -27.91
C THR A 17 -12.36 -9.12 -28.21
N THR A 18 -13.20 -8.96 -27.21
CA THR A 18 -14.62 -8.61 -27.39
C THR A 18 -14.85 -7.13 -27.77
N ASN A 19 -13.84 -6.26 -27.60
CA ASN A 19 -13.94 -4.83 -27.93
C ASN A 19 -13.00 -4.37 -29.05
N ALA A 20 -12.38 -5.28 -29.79
CA ALA A 20 -11.37 -4.95 -30.81
C ALA A 20 -11.93 -4.34 -32.10
N GLN A 21 -13.26 -4.29 -32.28
CA GLN A 21 -13.86 -3.87 -33.57
C GLN A 21 -13.94 -2.35 -33.76
N ASP A 22 -13.76 -1.54 -32.75
CA ASP A 22 -13.77 -0.08 -32.87
C ASP A 22 -12.48 0.55 -32.33
N VAL A 23 -11.38 0.39 -33.05
CA VAL A 23 -10.16 1.19 -32.78
C VAL A 23 -10.40 2.59 -33.33
N PRO A 24 -10.63 3.59 -32.52
CA PRO A 24 -10.86 4.93 -33.01
C PRO A 24 -9.56 5.53 -33.55
N LYS A 25 -9.67 6.19 -34.71
CA LYS A 25 -8.55 6.82 -35.45
C LYS A 25 -7.83 8.00 -34.74
N SER A 26 -8.18 8.35 -33.50
CA SER A 26 -7.46 9.40 -32.75
C SER A 26 -6.75 8.81 -31.54
N ASN A 27 -5.44 8.83 -31.56
CA ASN A 27 -4.56 8.55 -30.42
C ASN A 27 -4.64 9.71 -29.40
N GLN A 28 -5.78 9.88 -28.75
CA GLN A 28 -5.86 10.84 -27.66
C GLN A 28 -5.15 10.26 -26.45
N ILE A 29 -4.05 10.91 -26.10
CA ILE A 29 -3.31 10.65 -24.85
C ILE A 29 -3.85 11.63 -23.82
N GLY A 30 -4.35 11.12 -22.72
CA GLY A 30 -4.72 11.90 -21.55
C GLY A 30 -3.74 11.69 -20.41
N TRP A 31 -3.97 12.38 -19.32
CA TRP A 31 -3.24 12.19 -18.07
C TRP A 31 -4.20 11.94 -16.91
N PHE A 32 -3.70 11.37 -15.83
CA PHE A 32 -4.44 11.22 -14.60
C PHE A 32 -3.54 11.39 -13.37
N ILE A 33 -4.14 11.88 -12.30
CA ILE A 33 -3.59 11.85 -10.93
C ILE A 33 -4.72 11.38 -10.02
N THR A 34 -4.45 10.37 -9.21
CA THR A 34 -5.44 9.75 -8.33
C THR A 34 -4.87 9.64 -6.92
N PRO A 35 -5.00 10.69 -6.09
CA PRO A 35 -4.77 10.57 -4.66
C PRO A 35 -5.79 9.62 -4.03
N GLU A 36 -5.34 8.84 -3.05
CA GLU A 36 -6.15 7.85 -2.36
C GLU A 36 -5.89 7.84 -0.86
N VAL A 37 -6.93 7.54 -0.12
CA VAL A 37 -6.88 7.22 1.30
C VAL A 37 -7.61 5.91 1.54
N GLY A 38 -7.16 5.12 2.49
CA GLY A 38 -7.78 3.82 2.68
C GLY A 38 -7.45 3.18 4.01
N VAL A 39 -7.91 1.95 4.11
CA VAL A 39 -7.63 1.07 5.22
C VAL A 39 -6.99 -0.21 4.70
N MET A 40 -6.03 -0.71 5.44
CA MET A 40 -5.38 -1.98 5.17
C MET A 40 -5.73 -2.96 6.27
N PHE A 41 -6.14 -4.14 5.86
CA PHE A 41 -6.46 -5.23 6.77
C PHE A 41 -5.19 -6.05 7.00
N LEU A 42 -4.69 -6.01 8.21
CA LEU A 42 -3.62 -6.84 8.74
C LEU A 42 -4.24 -7.96 9.57
N GLU A 43 -3.50 -8.99 9.91
CA GLU A 43 -4.06 -10.17 10.58
C GLU A 43 -4.99 -9.86 11.76
N ASP A 44 -4.57 -8.96 12.64
CA ASP A 44 -5.33 -8.60 13.86
C ASP A 44 -5.76 -7.14 13.91
N HIS A 45 -5.54 -6.35 12.83
CA HIS A 45 -5.77 -4.92 12.86
C HIS A 45 -6.17 -4.32 11.55
N VAL A 46 -6.71 -3.11 11.65
CA VAL A 46 -6.94 -2.21 10.54
C VAL A 46 -5.99 -1.02 10.65
N GLY A 47 -5.19 -0.81 9.62
CA GLY A 47 -4.28 0.34 9.53
C GLY A 47 -4.72 1.31 8.45
N ASN A 48 -4.35 2.56 8.63
CA ASN A 48 -4.60 3.59 7.62
C ASN A 48 -3.58 3.48 6.49
N SER A 49 -4.00 3.83 5.27
CA SER A 49 -3.11 3.96 4.12
C SER A 49 -3.38 5.27 3.39
N VAL A 50 -2.33 5.84 2.84
CA VAL A 50 -2.39 7.02 1.98
C VAL A 50 -1.50 6.80 0.78
N GLY A 51 -1.93 7.24 -0.39
CA GLY A 51 -1.16 7.06 -1.60
C GLY A 51 -1.65 7.92 -2.75
N ALA A 52 -1.00 7.70 -3.88
CA ALA A 52 -1.41 8.30 -5.14
C ALA A 52 -0.92 7.44 -6.31
N SER A 53 -1.66 7.51 -7.41
CA SER A 53 -1.19 7.06 -8.71
C SER A 53 -1.27 8.19 -9.72
N PHE A 54 -0.32 8.24 -10.66
CA PHE A 54 -0.29 9.22 -11.72
C PHE A 54 0.30 8.62 -13.00
N GLY A 55 -0.14 9.14 -14.15
CA GLY A 55 0.34 8.62 -15.42
C GLY A 55 -0.48 9.10 -16.61
N MET A 56 -0.47 8.27 -17.63
CA MET A 56 -1.10 8.53 -18.91
C MET A 56 -2.28 7.60 -19.15
N LYS A 57 -3.30 8.14 -19.82
CA LYS A 57 -4.44 7.43 -20.36
C LYS A 57 -4.22 7.22 -21.85
N LEU A 58 -4.30 6.00 -22.30
CA LEU A 58 -4.10 5.61 -23.68
C LEU A 58 -5.41 5.06 -24.26
N TRP A 59 -5.52 5.13 -25.59
CA TRP A 59 -6.61 4.53 -26.34
C TRP A 59 -8.00 4.93 -25.85
N LYS A 60 -8.25 6.24 -25.72
CA LYS A 60 -9.50 6.79 -25.19
C LYS A 60 -9.84 6.25 -23.79
N ASN A 61 -8.84 6.20 -22.93
CA ASN A 61 -8.96 5.73 -21.55
C ASN A 61 -9.25 4.22 -21.41
N ARG A 62 -8.84 3.39 -22.36
CA ARG A 62 -8.94 1.93 -22.22
C ARG A 62 -7.75 1.32 -21.49
N LEU A 63 -6.65 2.07 -21.38
CA LEU A 63 -5.46 1.67 -20.67
C LEU A 63 -4.86 2.85 -19.94
N LYS A 64 -4.56 2.68 -18.66
CA LYS A 64 -3.75 3.61 -17.88
C LYS A 64 -2.40 2.99 -17.62
N ILE A 65 -1.34 3.78 -17.81
CA ILE A 65 0.04 3.39 -17.49
C ILE A 65 0.61 4.51 -16.62
N GLY A 66 1.24 4.15 -15.53
CA GLY A 66 1.75 5.16 -14.62
C GLY A 66 2.59 4.60 -13.49
N ILE A 67 2.72 5.41 -12.46
CA ILE A 67 3.37 5.07 -11.21
C ILE A 67 2.32 5.06 -10.12
N ASN A 68 2.42 4.08 -9.25
CA ASN A 68 1.60 3.94 -8.05
C ASN A 68 2.53 3.97 -6.84
N ALA A 69 2.22 4.79 -5.86
CA ALA A 69 2.94 4.87 -4.60
C ALA A 69 1.96 5.01 -3.45
N TYR A 70 2.15 4.25 -2.40
CA TYR A 70 1.39 4.40 -1.17
C TYR A 70 2.21 3.99 0.05
N GLY A 71 1.77 4.46 1.19
CA GLY A 71 2.38 4.14 2.45
C GLY A 71 1.34 3.97 3.55
N ARG A 72 1.81 3.42 4.63
CA ARG A 72 1.08 3.24 5.87
C ARG A 72 1.97 3.61 7.04
N SER A 73 1.35 4.26 8.02
CA SER A 73 1.95 4.45 9.34
C SER A 73 0.88 4.18 10.41
N GLY A 74 1.27 3.56 11.48
CA GLY A 74 0.35 3.43 12.61
C GLY A 74 0.70 2.35 13.62
N PRO A 75 0.02 2.38 14.77
CA PRO A 75 0.22 1.36 15.78
C PRO A 75 -0.18 -0.02 15.25
N ILE A 76 0.60 -0.99 15.62
CA ILE A 76 0.20 -2.39 15.56
C ILE A 76 -0.40 -2.65 16.93
N ASN A 77 -1.60 -3.16 16.97
CA ASN A 77 -2.35 -3.53 18.17
C ASN A 77 -1.61 -3.29 19.51
N PRO A 78 -2.19 -2.72 20.57
CA PRO A 78 -1.43 -2.24 21.71
C PRO A 78 -0.70 -3.39 22.43
N LYS A 79 0.32 -3.96 21.79
CA LYS A 79 1.35 -4.65 22.52
C LYS A 79 2.14 -3.56 23.22
N THR A 80 1.72 -3.30 24.43
CA THR A 80 2.48 -2.50 25.36
C THR A 80 3.65 -3.35 25.82
N PHE A 81 4.86 -2.91 25.48
CA PHE A 81 6.07 -3.48 26.03
C PHE A 81 6.42 -2.69 27.29
N THR A 82 6.57 -3.39 28.41
CA THR A 82 7.13 -2.78 29.60
C THR A 82 8.64 -2.90 29.53
N VAL A 83 9.31 -1.80 29.34
CA VAL A 83 10.78 -1.73 29.33
C VAL A 83 11.24 -1.37 30.73
N GLU A 84 12.03 -2.26 31.32
CA GLU A 84 12.65 -2.01 32.61
C GLU A 84 13.91 -1.17 32.43
N ALA A 85 13.92 0.01 33.04
CA ALA A 85 15.04 0.91 32.97
C ALA A 85 16.03 0.64 34.14
N TYR A 86 17.25 0.30 33.76
CA TYR A 86 18.35 0.06 34.69
C TYR A 86 19.41 1.16 34.53
N ASN A 87 19.73 1.87 35.60
CA ASN A 87 20.81 2.87 35.55
C ASN A 87 22.14 2.35 36.14
N GLY A 88 22.39 1.06 36.01
CA GLY A 88 23.64 0.45 36.47
C GLY A 88 23.66 -0.02 37.91
N GLN A 89 22.83 0.49 38.79
CA GLN A 89 22.82 0.14 40.22
C GLN A 89 21.44 -0.11 40.83
N SER A 90 20.37 0.35 40.23
CA SER A 90 19.00 0.13 40.71
C SER A 90 17.96 0.28 39.63
N TYR A 91 16.89 -0.49 39.77
CA TYR A 91 15.67 -0.35 38.95
C TYR A 91 15.00 1.01 39.21
N LYS A 92 14.70 1.77 38.17
CA LYS A 92 14.11 3.11 38.30
C LYS A 92 12.73 3.30 37.70
N GLY A 93 12.15 2.30 37.11
CA GLY A 93 10.80 2.41 36.58
C GLY A 93 10.56 1.58 35.28
N SER A 94 9.31 1.45 34.93
CA SER A 94 8.90 0.82 33.67
C SER A 94 8.28 1.86 32.75
N SER A 95 8.61 1.82 31.48
CA SER A 95 7.99 2.62 30.43
C SER A 95 7.14 1.74 29.52
N THR A 96 5.96 2.21 29.18
CA THR A 96 5.07 1.51 28.25
C THR A 96 5.34 2.02 26.85
N LEU A 97 5.80 1.13 25.97
CA LEU A 97 6.09 1.43 24.57
C LEU A 97 5.04 0.82 23.67
N THR A 98 4.66 1.56 22.64
CA THR A 98 3.74 1.08 21.61
C THR A 98 4.52 0.67 20.37
N LEU A 99 4.34 -0.57 19.93
CA LEU A 99 4.90 -1.04 18.67
C LEU A 99 4.15 -0.41 17.48
N ARG A 100 4.90 0.16 16.57
CA ARG A 100 4.38 0.72 15.31
C ARG A 100 5.02 0.03 14.13
N ALA A 101 4.29 -0.02 13.04
CA ALA A 101 4.79 -0.48 11.75
C ALA A 101 4.49 0.54 10.67
N ASP A 102 5.53 0.90 9.95
CA ASP A 102 5.43 1.76 8.80
C ASP A 102 5.92 1.02 7.56
N TYR A 103 5.32 1.32 6.42
CA TYR A 103 5.87 0.88 5.16
C TYR A 103 5.48 1.84 4.03
N GLY A 104 6.27 1.79 2.97
CA GLY A 104 6.00 2.51 1.73
C GLY A 104 6.36 1.67 0.52
N THR A 105 5.60 1.84 -0.55
CA THR A 105 5.80 1.15 -1.83
C THR A 105 5.75 2.15 -2.96
N ILE A 106 6.51 1.86 -4.01
CA ILE A 106 6.47 2.58 -5.27
C ILE A 106 6.66 1.58 -6.42
N GLY A 107 5.89 1.72 -7.48
CA GLY A 107 6.00 0.81 -8.62
C GLY A 107 5.34 1.33 -9.89
N LEU A 108 5.62 0.64 -10.96
CA LEU A 108 4.94 0.83 -12.24
C LEU A 108 3.55 0.21 -12.18
N MET A 109 2.57 0.89 -12.73
CA MET A 109 1.19 0.47 -12.79
C MET A 109 0.71 0.37 -14.23
N ILE A 110 0.02 -0.70 -14.53
CA ILE A 110 -0.77 -0.88 -15.75
C ILE A 110 -2.21 -1.19 -15.34
N ALA A 111 -3.17 -0.46 -15.86
CA ALA A 111 -4.57 -0.62 -15.51
C ALA A 111 -5.46 -0.62 -16.76
N PRO A 112 -5.85 -1.78 -17.27
CA PRO A 112 -6.97 -1.89 -18.21
C PRO A 112 -8.22 -1.23 -17.62
N THR A 113 -8.92 -0.47 -18.44
CA THR A 113 -10.07 0.34 -18.05
C THR A 113 -11.28 -0.04 -18.88
N PHE A 114 -12.39 -0.27 -18.22
CA PHE A 114 -13.68 -0.64 -18.79
C PHE A 114 -14.74 0.38 -18.39
N LYS A 115 -15.70 0.61 -19.27
CA LYS A 115 -16.83 1.49 -18.95
C LYS A 115 -18.13 0.66 -18.93
N VAL A 116 -18.78 0.64 -17.78
CA VAL A 116 -20.07 -0.02 -17.60
C VAL A 116 -21.09 1.06 -17.22
N LYS A 117 -21.98 1.39 -18.18
CA LYS A 117 -22.88 2.56 -18.05
C LYS A 117 -22.05 3.83 -17.81
N ASN A 118 -22.26 4.46 -16.65
CA ASN A 118 -21.56 5.69 -16.25
C ASN A 118 -20.38 5.44 -15.31
N VAL A 119 -20.10 4.18 -14.97
CA VAL A 119 -19.00 3.80 -14.08
C VAL A 119 -17.80 3.36 -14.91
N GLU A 120 -16.64 3.91 -14.63
CA GLU A 120 -15.37 3.47 -15.17
C GLU A 120 -14.75 2.49 -14.18
N ILE A 121 -14.31 1.34 -14.66
CA ILE A 121 -13.71 0.29 -13.83
C ILE A 121 -12.28 0.08 -14.29
N ASP A 122 -11.32 0.28 -13.41
CA ASP A 122 -9.92 -0.05 -13.62
C ASP A 122 -9.56 -1.37 -12.94
N VAL A 123 -8.68 -2.12 -13.57
CA VAL A 123 -8.08 -3.32 -12.98
C VAL A 123 -6.56 -3.12 -12.91
N PRO A 124 -6.06 -2.34 -11.94
CA PRO A 124 -4.65 -2.06 -11.82
C PRO A 124 -3.85 -3.30 -11.42
N VAL A 125 -2.71 -3.44 -12.07
CA VAL A 125 -1.62 -4.32 -11.67
C VAL A 125 -0.39 -3.44 -11.50
N SER A 126 0.24 -3.50 -10.35
CA SER A 126 1.44 -2.73 -10.03
C SER A 126 2.56 -3.67 -9.63
N TYR A 127 3.78 -3.32 -10.03
CA TYR A 127 5.00 -4.01 -9.63
C TYR A 127 6.11 -3.00 -9.36
N GLY A 128 6.83 -3.20 -8.27
CA GLY A 128 7.88 -2.28 -7.88
C GLY A 128 8.63 -2.75 -6.65
N MET A 129 9.07 -1.78 -5.89
CA MET A 129 9.79 -1.99 -4.65
C MET A 129 9.11 -1.25 -3.51
N GLY A 130 9.45 -1.66 -2.32
CA GLY A 130 9.04 -0.99 -1.11
C GLY A 130 9.88 -1.43 0.07
N GLY A 131 9.62 -0.81 1.18
CA GLY A 131 10.26 -1.15 2.43
C GLY A 131 9.38 -0.76 3.60
N GLY A 132 9.63 -1.37 4.71
CA GLY A 132 8.94 -1.10 5.94
C GLY A 132 9.75 -1.55 7.13
N GLY A 133 9.33 -1.12 8.30
CA GLY A 133 10.00 -1.46 9.52
C GLY A 133 9.08 -1.37 10.73
N PHE A 134 9.58 -1.92 11.80
CA PHE A 134 8.95 -1.87 13.11
C PHE A 134 9.75 -0.95 14.02
N TYR A 135 9.07 -0.20 14.85
CA TYR A 135 9.71 0.65 15.84
C TYR A 135 8.83 0.84 17.08
N LEU A 136 9.48 1.10 18.19
CA LEU A 136 8.81 1.35 19.45
C LEU A 136 8.71 2.87 19.69
N VAL A 137 7.51 3.32 20.06
CA VAL A 137 7.25 4.71 20.45
C VAL A 137 6.80 4.72 21.89
N GLY A 138 7.54 5.46 22.72
CA GLY A 138 7.21 5.70 24.11
C GLY A 138 6.80 7.13 24.39
N ASP A 139 6.30 7.39 25.58
CA ASP A 139 6.20 8.75 26.09
C ASP A 139 7.61 9.17 26.56
N ASP A 140 8.28 10.00 25.79
CA ASP A 140 9.66 10.47 26.02
C ASP A 140 9.86 11.05 27.44
N ARG A 141 8.77 11.49 28.07
CA ARG A 141 8.80 12.02 29.42
C ARG A 141 9.06 10.96 30.51
N ASN A 142 8.85 9.69 30.17
CA ASN A 142 8.93 8.58 31.13
C ASN A 142 10.05 7.58 30.80
N THR A 143 10.79 7.78 29.72
CA THR A 143 11.94 6.92 29.40
C THR A 143 13.15 7.41 30.19
N PRO A 144 13.62 6.70 31.22
CA PRO A 144 14.74 7.15 32.01
C PRO A 144 16.03 7.16 31.20
N ASP A 145 16.83 8.20 31.33
CA ASP A 145 18.19 8.24 30.81
C ASP A 145 18.99 7.02 31.30
N GLY A 146 19.63 6.30 30.39
CA GLY A 146 20.45 5.15 30.71
C GLY A 146 19.71 3.81 30.87
N ALA A 147 18.49 3.71 30.32
CA ALA A 147 17.76 2.44 30.25
C ALA A 147 18.60 1.38 29.49
N ARG A 148 18.89 0.27 30.16
CA ARG A 148 19.41 -0.92 29.49
C ARG A 148 18.22 -1.69 28.91
N VAL A 149 18.02 -1.55 27.62
CA VAL A 149 17.07 -2.36 26.84
C VAL A 149 17.82 -3.57 26.27
N SER A 150 17.12 -4.64 26.00
CA SER A 150 17.68 -5.77 25.25
C SER A 150 18.13 -5.32 23.86
N GLU A 151 19.03 -6.06 23.21
CA GLU A 151 19.56 -5.69 21.90
C GLU A 151 18.45 -5.50 20.85
N TRP A 152 17.43 -6.34 20.89
CA TRP A 152 16.31 -6.26 19.95
C TRP A 152 15.39 -5.05 20.22
N GLU A 153 15.14 -4.72 21.48
CA GLU A 153 14.38 -3.53 21.85
C GLU A 153 15.12 -2.26 21.45
N ASN A 154 16.44 -2.23 21.62
CA ASN A 154 17.26 -1.13 21.18
C ASN A 154 17.20 -0.92 19.66
N LYS A 155 17.26 -1.99 18.87
CA LYS A 155 17.08 -1.92 17.41
C LYS A 155 15.70 -1.38 17.03
N LEU A 156 14.64 -1.84 17.69
CA LEU A 156 13.28 -1.33 17.45
C LEU A 156 13.13 0.14 17.88
N MET A 157 13.74 0.55 18.99
CA MET A 157 13.72 1.95 19.44
C MET A 157 14.45 2.89 18.46
N ASN A 158 15.53 2.43 17.87
CA ASN A 158 16.32 3.20 16.92
C ASN A 158 15.77 3.15 15.48
N GLY A 159 14.69 2.42 15.23
CA GLY A 159 14.14 2.23 13.88
C GLY A 159 15.05 1.43 12.95
N GLU A 160 15.95 0.61 13.48
CA GLU A 160 16.90 -0.20 12.73
C GLU A 160 16.28 -1.51 12.21
N ASP A 161 15.08 -1.86 12.67
CA ASP A 161 14.37 -3.06 12.24
C ASP A 161 13.57 -2.80 10.97
N ALA A 162 14.27 -2.57 9.87
CA ALA A 162 13.69 -2.26 8.58
C ALA A 162 14.09 -3.30 7.53
N ALA A 163 13.20 -3.52 6.59
CA ALA A 163 13.41 -4.39 5.43
C ALA A 163 12.90 -3.74 4.16
N SER A 164 13.45 -4.17 3.04
CA SER A 164 13.01 -3.75 1.71
C SER A 164 13.00 -4.93 0.76
N GLY A 165 12.23 -4.83 -0.31
CA GLY A 165 12.15 -5.89 -1.31
C GLY A 165 11.16 -5.57 -2.42
N SER A 166 10.79 -6.58 -3.18
CA SER A 166 9.83 -6.43 -4.25
C SER A 166 8.39 -6.42 -3.71
N TRP A 167 7.55 -5.71 -4.44
CA TRP A 167 6.13 -5.55 -4.16
C TRP A 167 5.32 -5.70 -5.44
N MET A 168 4.17 -6.37 -5.32
CA MET A 168 3.19 -6.51 -6.38
C MET A 168 1.80 -6.26 -5.81
N GLU A 169 0.97 -5.56 -6.56
CA GLU A 169 -0.42 -5.29 -6.16
C GLU A 169 -1.37 -5.53 -7.33
N PHE A 170 -2.51 -6.09 -7.01
CA PHE A 170 -3.66 -6.26 -7.91
C PHE A 170 -4.85 -5.55 -7.31
N GLY A 171 -5.68 -4.93 -8.15
CA GLY A 171 -6.85 -4.24 -7.63
C GLY A 171 -8.01 -4.16 -8.59
N VAL A 172 -9.11 -3.70 -8.07
CA VAL A 172 -10.27 -3.25 -8.83
C VAL A 172 -10.68 -1.90 -8.26
N ARG A 173 -10.81 -0.90 -9.15
CA ARG A 173 -11.23 0.47 -8.81
C ARG A 173 -12.48 0.83 -9.62
N GLY A 174 -13.49 1.36 -8.97
CA GLY A 174 -14.67 1.91 -9.62
C GLY A 174 -14.69 3.43 -9.51
N PHE A 175 -14.83 4.13 -10.64
CA PHE A 175 -14.88 5.59 -10.70
C PHE A 175 -16.27 6.05 -11.14
N PHE A 176 -16.84 6.95 -10.38
CA PHE A 176 -18.11 7.56 -10.65
C PHE A 176 -17.92 8.99 -11.17
N PRO A 177 -18.60 9.38 -12.24
CA PRO A 177 -18.50 10.74 -12.76
C PRO A 177 -18.98 11.74 -11.73
N SER A 178 -18.23 12.82 -11.54
CA SER A 178 -18.69 13.97 -10.80
C SER A 178 -19.37 14.98 -11.75
N LYS A 179 -20.06 15.98 -11.18
CA LYS A 179 -20.60 17.10 -11.96
C LYS A 179 -19.49 18.06 -12.46
N ILE A 180 -18.27 17.91 -11.98
CA ILE A 180 -17.12 18.73 -12.33
C ILE A 180 -16.32 17.98 -13.41
N ASN A 181 -16.12 18.63 -14.56
CA ASN A 181 -15.35 18.03 -15.65
C ASN A 181 -13.91 17.73 -15.21
N GLY A 182 -13.42 16.56 -15.57
CA GLY A 182 -12.06 16.12 -15.22
C GLY A 182 -11.91 15.57 -13.81
N ILE A 183 -12.98 15.48 -13.02
CA ILE A 183 -12.96 14.92 -11.67
C ILE A 183 -13.88 13.72 -11.61
N GLN A 184 -13.40 12.65 -11.01
CA GLN A 184 -14.17 11.44 -10.68
C GLN A 184 -13.87 11.07 -9.23
N VAL A 185 -14.85 10.51 -8.54
CA VAL A 185 -14.68 9.94 -7.20
C VAL A 185 -14.84 8.44 -7.28
N GLY A 186 -14.18 7.70 -6.41
CA GLY A 186 -14.27 6.26 -6.52
C GLY A 186 -13.85 5.51 -5.26
N ALA A 187 -14.03 4.20 -5.35
CA ALA A 187 -13.62 3.27 -4.33
C ALA A 187 -12.96 2.05 -4.98
N GLY A 188 -12.08 1.39 -4.25
CA GLY A 188 -11.38 0.22 -4.76
C GLY A 188 -10.94 -0.72 -3.67
N VAL A 189 -10.62 -1.92 -4.13
CA VAL A 189 -10.03 -2.97 -3.30
C VAL A 189 -8.77 -3.46 -3.97
N HIS A 190 -7.72 -3.65 -3.18
CA HIS A 190 -6.40 -4.03 -3.63
C HIS A 190 -5.87 -5.19 -2.79
N TYR A 191 -5.13 -6.06 -3.42
CA TYR A 191 -4.43 -7.15 -2.77
C TYR A 191 -2.95 -7.07 -3.09
N SER A 192 -2.11 -7.00 -2.07
CA SER A 192 -0.66 -6.84 -2.21
C SER A 192 0.10 -8.06 -1.73
N ILE A 193 1.17 -8.35 -2.47
CA ILE A 193 2.14 -9.41 -2.18
C ILE A 193 3.50 -8.74 -2.08
N VAL A 194 4.23 -9.01 -1.01
CA VAL A 194 5.60 -8.55 -0.82
C VAL A 194 6.55 -9.75 -0.72
N GLN A 195 7.79 -9.55 -1.15
CA GLN A 195 8.84 -10.57 -1.06
C GLN A 195 10.14 -9.94 -0.56
N GLY A 196 10.81 -10.64 0.34
CA GLY A 196 12.08 -10.20 0.87
C GLY A 196 11.99 -9.26 2.09
N TRP A 197 10.79 -8.93 2.56
CA TRP A 197 10.59 -7.99 3.66
C TRP A 197 10.68 -8.70 5.02
N LYS A 198 11.86 -9.23 5.32
CA LYS A 198 12.13 -9.89 6.59
C LYS A 198 12.81 -8.92 7.52
N THR A 199 12.24 -8.74 8.69
CA THR A 199 12.79 -7.92 9.76
C THR A 199 13.18 -8.79 10.95
N TYR A 200 13.78 -8.20 11.94
CA TYR A 200 14.08 -8.91 13.19
C TYR A 200 12.79 -9.28 13.94
N TYR A 201 11.81 -8.38 13.96
CA TYR A 201 10.50 -8.62 14.59
C TYR A 201 9.64 -9.61 13.79
N ASP A 202 9.71 -9.55 12.46
CA ASP A 202 9.00 -10.46 11.55
C ASP A 202 10.01 -11.20 10.64
N PRO A 203 10.71 -12.20 11.15
CA PRO A 203 11.70 -12.96 10.38
C PRO A 203 11.05 -13.83 9.29
N SER A 204 9.77 -14.11 9.38
CA SER A 204 9.00 -14.80 8.33
C SER A 204 8.73 -13.89 7.14
N GLY A 205 8.57 -12.59 7.36
CA GLY A 205 8.14 -11.61 6.37
C GLY A 205 6.66 -11.71 6.02
N GLU A 206 5.85 -12.30 6.92
CA GLU A 206 4.42 -12.50 6.69
C GLU A 206 3.58 -11.29 7.06
N PHE A 207 4.08 -10.44 7.96
CA PHE A 207 3.33 -9.29 8.44
C PHE A 207 2.86 -8.36 7.32
N TYR A 208 3.72 -8.07 6.35
CA TYR A 208 3.38 -7.21 5.21
C TYR A 208 2.87 -7.97 3.99
N ASN A 209 2.96 -9.30 3.99
CA ASN A 209 2.56 -10.14 2.86
C ASN A 209 1.06 -10.42 2.85
N ASN A 210 0.50 -10.63 1.65
CA ASN A 210 -0.88 -11.04 1.45
C ASN A 210 -1.92 -10.12 2.10
N LYS A 211 -1.76 -8.80 1.94
CA LYS A 211 -2.65 -7.82 2.58
C LYS A 211 -3.73 -7.31 1.64
N LEU A 212 -4.93 -7.20 2.19
CA LEU A 212 -6.07 -6.58 1.53
C LEU A 212 -6.15 -5.10 1.94
N ARG A 213 -6.40 -4.22 0.98
CA ARG A 213 -6.57 -2.79 1.19
C ARG A 213 -7.86 -2.31 0.51
N ALA A 214 -8.68 -1.57 1.22
CA ALA A 214 -9.81 -0.84 0.66
C ALA A 214 -9.50 0.66 0.65
N SER A 215 -9.81 1.35 -0.44
CA SER A 215 -9.48 2.76 -0.61
C SER A 215 -10.63 3.56 -1.23
N LEU A 216 -10.66 4.84 -0.87
CA LEU A 216 -11.43 5.89 -1.52
C LEU A 216 -10.46 6.80 -2.26
N PHE A 217 -10.85 7.31 -3.40
CA PHE A 217 -9.99 8.16 -4.20
C PHE A 217 -10.74 9.21 -4.99
N VAL A 218 -10.00 10.25 -5.34
CA VAL A 218 -10.42 11.27 -6.30
C VAL A 218 -9.48 11.19 -7.49
N ASN A 219 -10.02 11.06 -8.68
CA ASN A 219 -9.23 11.05 -9.89
C ASN A 219 -9.38 12.38 -10.62
N PHE A 220 -8.26 12.99 -10.92
CA PHE A 220 -8.14 14.18 -11.76
C PHE A 220 -7.53 13.77 -13.09
N GLY A 221 -8.05 14.31 -14.20
CA GLY A 221 -7.42 14.00 -15.49
C GLY A 221 -8.12 14.66 -16.67
N SER A 222 -7.40 14.64 -17.78
CA SER A 222 -7.91 15.06 -19.09
C SER A 222 -8.08 13.83 -20.00
N TYR A 223 -8.88 14.00 -21.03
CA TYR A 223 -8.98 13.10 -22.18
C TYR A 223 -8.27 13.72 -23.36
#